data_457a4244609f3ed690a4faf35ff6a78c
#
_entry.id   457a4244609f3ed690a4faf35ff6a78c
#
_cell.length_a   1.000
_cell.length_b   1.000
_cell.length_c   1.000
_cell.angle_alpha   90.00
_cell.angle_beta   90.00
_cell.angle_gamma   90.00
#
_symmetry.space_group_name_H-M   'P 1'
#
loop_
_entity.id
_entity.type
_entity.pdbx_description
1 polymer ?
#
loop_
_entity_poly.entity_id
_entity_poly.type
_entity_poly.pdbx_seq_one_letter_code
_entity_poly.pdbx_strand_id
1 'polypeptide(L)' 'MEKKIIFATGNAGKMREIRAILSDLGLPVLSMKEAGVDLDIVEDGKTFAENAKIKAMAVWKQTGGIVLAD' A
#
# COMPACT_ATOMS: atom_id res chain seq x y z
N MET A 1 15.32 8.50 10.65
CA MET A 1 14.61 8.29 9.37
C MET A 1 13.49 7.28 9.56
N GLU A 2 12.25 7.74 9.53
CA GLU A 2 11.13 6.85 9.76
C GLU A 2 10.81 6.09 8.48
N LYS A 3 10.82 4.76 8.60
CA LYS A 3 10.39 3.89 7.49
C LYS A 3 8.89 3.71 7.59
N LYS A 4 8.17 4.27 6.64
CA LYS A 4 6.72 4.10 6.55
C LYS A 4 6.43 2.99 5.57
N ILE A 5 5.59 2.05 5.98
CA ILE A 5 5.10 0.99 5.12
C ILE A 5 3.66 1.34 4.78
N ILE A 6 3.36 1.41 3.49
CA ILE A 6 2.03 1.73 3.00
C ILE A 6 1.48 0.51 2.28
N PHE A 7 0.32 0.06 2.68
CA PHE A 7 -0.34 -1.07 2.01
C PHE A 7 -1.43 -0.54 1.09
N ALA A 8 -1.16 -0.62 -0.20
CA ALA A 8 -2.08 -0.15 -1.23
C ALA A 8 -3.12 -1.23 -1.53
N THR A 9 -4.17 -1.29 -0.73
CA THR A 9 -5.25 -2.25 -0.89
C THR A 9 -6.60 -1.58 -0.63
N GLY A 10 -7.61 -2.00 -1.37
CA GLY A 10 -8.98 -1.61 -1.10
C GLY A 10 -9.71 -2.58 -0.17
N ASN A 11 -9.03 -3.63 0.30
CA ASN A 11 -9.62 -4.67 1.14
C ASN A 11 -9.29 -4.41 2.61
N ALA A 12 -10.30 -4.00 3.40
CA ALA A 12 -10.12 -3.68 4.81
C ALA A 12 -9.69 -4.89 5.64
N GLY A 13 -10.12 -6.09 5.27
CA GLY A 13 -9.72 -7.32 5.95
C GLY A 13 -8.25 -7.61 5.79
N LYS A 14 -7.73 -7.49 4.58
CA LYS A 14 -6.30 -7.66 4.31
C LYS A 14 -5.47 -6.60 5.02
N MET A 15 -5.94 -5.36 5.02
CA MET A 15 -5.27 -4.27 5.72
C MET A 15 -5.12 -4.59 7.21
N ARG A 16 -6.17 -5.11 7.82
CA ARG A 16 -6.17 -5.48 9.24
C ARG A 16 -5.18 -6.60 9.53
N GLU A 17 -5.16 -7.63 8.69
CA GLU A 17 -4.25 -8.77 8.85
C GLU A 17 -2.78 -8.35 8.75
N ILE A 18 -2.45 -7.59 7.71
CA ILE A 18 -1.08 -7.13 7.49
C ILE A 18 -0.65 -6.18 8.61
N ARG A 19 -1.55 -5.31 9.05
CA ARG A 19 -1.26 -4.40 10.15
C ARG A 19 -0.94 -5.16 11.44
N ALA A 20 -1.70 -6.22 11.74
CA ALA A 20 -1.46 -7.05 12.92
C ALA A 20 -0.10 -7.74 12.86
N ILE A 21 0.24 -8.33 11.70
CA ILE A 21 1.50 -9.04 11.51
C ILE A 21 2.69 -8.09 11.65
N LEU A 22 2.66 -6.96 10.97
CA LEU A 22 3.77 -6.01 10.96
C LEU A 22 3.87 -5.22 12.25
N SER A 23 2.76 -5.03 12.95
CA SER A 23 2.76 -4.41 14.27
C SER A 23 3.55 -5.24 15.28
N ASP A 24 3.45 -6.58 15.22
CA ASP A 24 4.24 -7.48 16.05
C ASP A 24 5.75 -7.31 15.81
N LEU A 25 6.13 -6.87 14.62
CA LEU A 25 7.53 -6.61 14.27
C LEU A 25 7.95 -5.18 14.57
N GLY A 26 7.06 -4.39 15.15
CA GLY A 26 7.33 -3.00 15.46
C GLY A 26 7.34 -2.08 14.23
N LEU A 27 6.70 -2.52 13.13
CA LEU A 27 6.65 -1.76 11.88
C LEU A 27 5.27 -1.15 11.68
N PRO A 28 5.16 0.17 11.65
CA PRO A 28 3.87 0.82 11.39
C PRO A 28 3.44 0.66 9.94
N VAL A 29 2.17 0.31 9.73
CA VAL A 29 1.59 0.18 8.40
C VAL A 29 0.45 1.18 8.25
N LEU A 30 0.48 1.92 7.17
CA LEU A 30 -0.54 2.91 6.85
C LEU A 30 -1.34 2.47 5.64
N SER A 31 -2.62 2.79 5.63
CA SER A 31 -3.42 2.67 4.41
C SER A 31 -3.08 3.84 3.48
N MET A 32 -3.51 3.74 2.23
CA MET A 32 -3.35 4.86 1.29
C MET A 32 -3.99 6.13 1.84
N LYS A 33 -5.18 6.00 2.41
CA LYS A 33 -5.91 7.11 2.98
C LYS A 33 -5.16 7.75 4.16
N GLU A 34 -4.62 6.92 5.05
CA GLU A 34 -3.85 7.39 6.21
C GLU A 34 -2.54 8.06 5.79
N ALA A 35 -1.96 7.62 4.69
CA ALA A 35 -0.74 8.21 4.13
C ALA A 35 -1.01 9.51 3.36
N GLY A 36 -2.26 9.90 3.23
CA GLY A 36 -2.64 11.10 2.48
C GLY A 36 -2.59 10.93 0.97
N VAL A 37 -2.64 9.70 0.50
CA VAL A 37 -2.63 9.41 -0.93
C VAL A 37 -4.04 9.48 -1.47
N ASP A 38 -4.29 10.47 -2.30
CA ASP A 38 -5.59 10.65 -2.96
C ASP A 38 -5.35 10.54 -4.47
N LEU A 39 -5.28 9.30 -4.93
CA LEU A 39 -5.00 8.99 -6.32
C LEU A 39 -6.12 8.20 -6.95
N ASP A 40 -6.50 8.64 -8.13
CA ASP A 40 -7.37 7.89 -9.01
C ASP A 40 -6.47 6.95 -9.81
N ILE A 41 -6.25 5.75 -9.28
CA ILE A 41 -5.34 4.79 -9.90
C ILE A 41 -6.12 3.97 -10.92
N VAL A 42 -5.69 4.08 -12.18
CA VAL A 42 -6.29 3.29 -13.25
C VAL A 42 -5.56 1.95 -13.34
N GLU A 43 -6.26 0.89 -12.96
CA GLU A 43 -5.73 -0.46 -13.00
C GLU A 43 -6.08 -1.11 -14.35
N ASP A 44 -5.34 -0.73 -15.38
CA ASP A 44 -5.56 -1.22 -16.74
C ASP A 44 -4.63 -2.36 -17.14
N GLY A 45 -3.97 -2.96 -16.19
CA GLY A 45 -3.12 -4.13 -16.41
C GLY A 45 -3.96 -5.37 -16.71
N LYS A 46 -3.34 -6.33 -17.40
CA LYS A 46 -4.02 -7.56 -17.84
C LYS A 46 -4.05 -8.64 -16.77
N THR A 47 -3.21 -8.53 -15.74
CA THR A 47 -3.12 -9.52 -14.67
C THR A 47 -3.16 -8.84 -13.31
N PHE A 48 -3.41 -9.62 -12.26
CA PHE A 48 -3.34 -9.12 -10.89
C PHE A 48 -1.96 -8.55 -10.57
N ALA A 49 -0.90 -9.22 -11.04
CA ALA A 49 0.47 -8.78 -10.80
C ALA A 49 0.74 -7.42 -11.44
N GLU A 50 0.26 -7.21 -12.66
CA GLU A 50 0.41 -5.92 -13.34
C GLU A 50 -0.35 -4.81 -12.62
N ASN A 51 -1.58 -5.09 -12.19
CA ASN A 51 -2.40 -4.10 -11.48
C ASN A 51 -1.79 -3.76 -10.12
N ALA A 52 -1.28 -4.75 -9.40
CA ALA A 52 -0.60 -4.52 -8.14
C ALA A 52 0.64 -3.65 -8.32
N LYS A 53 1.40 -3.88 -9.38
CA LYS A 53 2.58 -3.09 -9.71
C LYS A 53 2.21 -1.65 -10.04
N ILE A 54 1.18 -1.44 -10.84
CA ILE A 54 0.68 -0.10 -11.18
C ILE A 54 0.29 0.65 -9.92
N LYS A 55 -0.46 0.00 -9.05
CA LYS A 55 -0.90 0.57 -7.78
C LYS A 55 0.29 0.93 -6.89
N ALA A 56 1.22 0.01 -6.72
CA ALA A 56 2.39 0.23 -5.87
C ALA A 56 3.25 1.38 -6.39
N MET A 57 3.48 1.45 -7.68
CA MET A 57 4.27 2.52 -8.29
C MET A 57 3.60 3.88 -8.14
N ALA A 58 2.29 3.95 -8.31
CA ALA A 58 1.53 5.19 -8.16
C ALA A 58 1.63 5.73 -6.73
N VAL A 59 1.49 4.85 -5.75
CA VAL A 59 1.59 5.23 -4.34
C VAL A 59 3.03 5.60 -3.97
N TRP A 60 4.00 4.83 -4.46
CA TRP A 60 5.42 5.11 -4.19
C TRP A 60 5.86 6.48 -4.71
N LYS A 61 5.39 6.86 -5.89
CA LYS A 61 5.71 8.16 -6.46
C LYS A 61 5.23 9.32 -5.60
N GLN A 62 4.13 9.12 -4.86
CA GLN A 62 3.59 10.16 -3.97
C GLN A 62 4.25 10.18 -2.60
N THR A 63 4.63 9.02 -2.09
CA THR A 63 5.05 8.90 -0.69
C THR A 63 6.54 8.68 -0.52
N GLY A 64 7.19 8.05 -1.50
CA GLY A 64 8.61 7.71 -1.41
C GLY A 64 8.94 6.63 -0.37
N GLY A 65 7.93 5.99 0.21
CA GLY A 65 8.13 4.97 1.24
C GLY A 65 8.14 3.55 0.69
N ILE A 66 8.06 2.58 1.58
CA ILE A 66 7.92 1.18 1.20
C ILE A 66 6.43 0.94 0.92
N VAL A 67 6.13 0.43 -0.26
CA VAL A 67 4.74 0.20 -0.67
C VAL A 67 4.53 -1.28 -0.96
N LEU A 68 3.52 -1.84 -0.30
CA LEU A 68 3.03 -3.17 -0.57
C LEU A 68 1.69 -3.05 -1.29
N ALA A 69 1.44 -3.91 -2.26
CA ALA A 69 0.18 -3.92 -2.99
C ALA A 69 -0.27 -5.35 -3.26
N ASP A 70 -1.57 -5.54 -3.33
CA ASP A 70 -2.18 -6.81 -3.69
C ASP A 70 -2.99 -6.72 -4.97
#